data_f524653fd661fc5c0f2a2c3ee902a983
#
_entry.id   f524653fd661fc5c0f2a2c3ee902a983
#
_cell.length_a   1.000
_cell.length_b   1.000
_cell.length_c   1.000
_cell.angle_alpha   90.00
_cell.angle_beta   90.00
_cell.angle_gamma   90.00
#
_symmetry.space_group_name_H-M   'P 1'
#
loop_
_entity.id
_entity.type
_entity.pdbx_description
1 polymer ?
#
loop_
_entity_poly.entity_id
_entity_poly.type
_entity_poly.pdbx_seq_one_letter_code
_entity_poly.pdbx_strand_id
1 'polypeptide(L)'
;MELRLREFCQPPNGRGFVNDGDIVRFERDDEGRQCTRTTENLAYDLPRSILRQYVRSGDQRLMWEGEAAIMHLMDVDTCHHQTEHPDWIGGPYFEWSQNHHYADTSERQLSGPHTSHTWLGSLLDFYFLTGYQRAKEVAQMCADYCRRAAPYEWTESLTPARREAAIDTQTLDWPYSTRRVGWALTAMGTYYDAFPEERFLPAMESLVELLDSWQDADGRWRDQIGSHNRGSTPFMLSSVLQGLQLFHAATGEERARRMLIDGARYLTHHGRTIEGIFYYKEAPISDSPHQSTVMLLPALAQVFELTGDRHVLDAGYRLFRWLIETGGVSTYMLKDLFAFMPLLEREG
;
A
#
# COMPACT_ATOMS: atom_id res chain seq x y z
N MET A 1 20.79 1.79 2.94
CA MET A 1 19.99 0.62 2.60
C MET A 1 20.66 -0.67 3.10
N GLU A 2 21.85 -1.00 2.67
CA GLU A 2 22.57 -2.25 3.00
C GLU A 2 22.73 -2.53 4.51
N LEU A 3 23.10 -1.53 5.31
CA LEU A 3 23.24 -1.70 6.77
C LEU A 3 21.90 -2.02 7.45
N ARG A 4 20.82 -1.38 7.05
CA ARG A 4 19.47 -1.65 7.61
C ARG A 4 18.91 -3.00 7.20
N LEU A 5 19.13 -3.43 5.96
CA LEU A 5 18.74 -4.77 5.54
C LEU A 5 19.48 -5.86 6.31
N ARG A 6 20.77 -5.67 6.60
CA ARG A 6 21.54 -6.63 7.41
C ARG A 6 21.06 -6.72 8.85
N GLU A 7 20.65 -5.61 9.43
CA GLU A 7 20.17 -5.57 10.82
C GLU A 7 18.79 -6.22 10.99
N PHE A 8 17.93 -6.13 9.96
CA PHE A 8 16.52 -6.53 10.07
C PHE A 8 16.18 -7.84 9.37
N CYS A 9 16.98 -8.29 8.41
CA CYS A 9 16.59 -9.36 7.51
C CYS A 9 17.48 -10.60 7.57
N GLN A 10 18.58 -10.60 8.33
CA GLN A 10 19.44 -11.76 8.40
C GLN A 10 19.21 -12.57 9.67
N PRO A 11 18.73 -13.83 9.55
CA PRO A 11 18.73 -14.75 10.67
C PRO A 11 20.16 -15.00 11.17
N PRO A 12 20.36 -15.44 12.43
CA PRO A 12 21.67 -15.69 13.00
C PRO A 12 22.57 -16.65 12.20
N ASN A 13 21.96 -17.49 11.36
CA ASN A 13 22.65 -18.44 10.46
C ASN A 13 22.97 -17.85 9.07
N GLY A 14 22.64 -16.59 8.79
CA GLY A 14 22.95 -15.89 7.55
C GLY A 14 22.20 -16.36 6.31
N ARG A 15 21.11 -17.12 6.46
CA ARG A 15 20.30 -17.61 5.35
C ARG A 15 18.83 -17.30 5.52
N GLY A 16 18.19 -16.82 4.43
CA GLY A 16 16.78 -16.48 4.38
C GLY A 16 16.43 -15.20 5.11
N PHE A 17 15.16 -14.94 5.25
CA PHE A 17 14.61 -13.86 6.05
C PHE A 17 14.38 -14.32 7.49
N VAL A 18 14.39 -13.39 8.45
CA VAL A 18 13.96 -13.71 9.82
C VAL A 18 12.53 -14.24 9.74
N ASN A 19 12.21 -15.26 10.51
CA ASN A 19 10.91 -15.94 10.44
C ASN A 19 9.71 -15.02 10.57
N ASP A 20 9.93 -13.86 11.15
CA ASP A 20 8.89 -12.85 11.32
C ASP A 20 8.80 -11.93 10.12
N GLY A 21 9.74 -12.05 9.14
CA GLY A 21 9.79 -11.37 7.82
C GLY A 21 9.46 -9.91 7.80
N ASP A 22 9.10 -9.47 8.93
CA ASP A 22 8.44 -8.23 9.22
C ASP A 22 9.44 -7.21 9.71
N ILE A 23 9.06 -5.98 9.65
CA ILE A 23 9.86 -4.91 10.21
C ILE A 23 9.83 -5.03 11.73
N VAL A 24 10.95 -5.39 12.33
CA VAL A 24 11.08 -5.44 13.78
C VAL A 24 11.11 -4.02 14.31
N ARG A 25 10.16 -3.67 15.15
CA ARG A 25 10.17 -2.43 15.93
C ARG A 25 10.56 -2.73 17.36
N PHE A 26 11.50 -1.94 17.87
CA PHE A 26 11.83 -1.94 19.29
C PHE A 26 10.95 -0.91 19.97
N GLU A 27 10.02 -1.38 20.79
CA GLU A 27 9.14 -0.54 21.60
C GLU A 27 9.40 -0.77 23.07
N ARG A 28 8.87 0.09 23.91
CA ARG A 28 8.81 -0.14 25.35
C ARG A 28 7.39 -0.51 25.72
N ASP A 29 7.24 -1.56 26.53
CA ASP A 29 5.95 -1.89 27.12
C ASP A 29 5.52 -0.86 28.17
N ASP A 30 4.34 -1.04 28.72
CA ASP A 30 3.77 -0.14 29.73
C ASP A 30 4.61 -0.08 31.02
N GLU A 31 5.46 -1.10 31.26
CA GLU A 31 6.42 -1.15 32.35
C GLU A 31 7.82 -0.59 31.96
N GLY A 32 7.95 -0.07 30.75
CA GLY A 32 9.20 0.54 30.24
C GLY A 32 10.27 -0.46 29.82
N ARG A 33 9.96 -1.76 29.75
CA ARG A 33 10.88 -2.81 29.27
C ARG A 33 10.95 -2.80 27.76
N GLN A 34 12.14 -2.97 27.21
CA GLN A 34 12.31 -3.07 25.77
C GLN A 34 11.69 -4.39 25.27
N CYS A 35 10.71 -4.26 24.39
CA CYS A 35 10.10 -5.38 23.68
C CYS A 35 10.30 -5.22 22.19
N THR A 36 10.35 -6.33 21.48
CA THR A 36 10.30 -6.37 20.02
C THR A 36 8.87 -6.62 19.60
N ARG A 37 8.33 -5.75 18.75
CA ARG A 37 7.11 -6.04 18.00
C ARG A 37 7.48 -6.21 16.55
N THR A 38 7.10 -7.33 15.98
CA THR A 38 7.05 -7.50 14.53
C THR A 38 5.78 -6.81 14.05
N THR A 39 5.92 -5.94 13.10
CA THR A 39 4.81 -5.04 12.81
C THR A 39 4.27 -5.09 11.41
N GLU A 40 4.78 -5.81 10.49
CA GLU A 40 4.21 -5.67 9.14
C GLU A 40 4.77 -6.73 8.19
N ASN A 41 3.91 -7.54 7.60
CA ASN A 41 4.24 -8.55 6.60
C ASN A 41 4.93 -7.96 5.36
N LEU A 42 6.22 -7.69 5.41
CA LEU A 42 7.00 -7.03 4.34
C LEU A 42 6.29 -5.78 3.77
N ALA A 43 5.72 -4.97 4.67
CA ALA A 43 4.82 -3.86 4.39
C ALA A 43 5.29 -2.97 3.25
N TYR A 44 4.31 -2.49 2.54
CA TYR A 44 4.48 -1.62 1.38
C TYR A 44 5.36 -2.19 0.27
N ASP A 45 5.39 -3.54 0.17
CA ASP A 45 6.12 -4.24 -0.88
C ASP A 45 7.65 -4.01 -0.80
N LEU A 46 8.23 -4.20 0.39
CA LEU A 46 9.66 -4.10 0.62
C LEU A 46 10.51 -4.85 -0.42
N PRO A 47 10.17 -6.11 -0.79
CA PRO A 47 10.95 -6.84 -1.78
C PRO A 47 11.01 -6.12 -3.13
N ARG A 48 9.96 -5.41 -3.52
CA ARG A 48 9.93 -4.62 -4.74
C ARG A 48 10.94 -3.47 -4.72
N SER A 49 11.06 -2.80 -3.58
CA SER A 49 12.07 -1.76 -3.39
C SER A 49 13.50 -2.31 -3.52
N ILE A 50 13.75 -3.50 -2.97
CA ILE A 50 15.04 -4.19 -3.06
C ILE A 50 15.36 -4.57 -4.51
N LEU A 51 14.41 -5.21 -5.21
CA LEU A 51 14.61 -5.61 -6.61
C LEU A 51 14.82 -4.42 -7.54
N ARG A 52 14.05 -3.34 -7.37
CA ARG A 52 14.23 -2.13 -8.18
C ARG A 52 15.59 -1.49 -7.92
N GLN A 53 16.07 -1.52 -6.69
CA GLN A 53 17.42 -1.05 -6.39
C GLN A 53 18.49 -1.97 -7.01
N TYR A 54 18.26 -3.29 -7.05
CA TYR A 54 19.11 -4.22 -7.80
C TYR A 54 19.18 -3.84 -9.29
N VAL A 55 18.02 -3.71 -9.92
CA VAL A 55 17.97 -3.33 -11.36
C VAL A 55 18.71 -2.01 -11.64
N ARG A 56 18.56 -1.04 -10.73
CA ARG A 56 19.23 0.26 -10.86
C ARG A 56 20.74 0.21 -10.65
N SER A 57 21.22 -0.61 -9.74
CA SER A 57 22.63 -0.61 -9.29
C SER A 57 23.49 -1.74 -9.85
N GLY A 58 22.86 -2.85 -10.26
CA GLY A 58 23.54 -4.10 -10.61
C GLY A 58 24.14 -4.84 -9.42
N ASP A 59 23.87 -4.41 -8.17
CA ASP A 59 24.42 -5.04 -6.99
C ASP A 59 23.76 -6.39 -6.70
N GLN A 60 24.46 -7.47 -6.98
CA GLN A 60 23.96 -8.85 -6.84
C GLN A 60 23.50 -9.20 -5.41
N ARG A 61 24.03 -8.53 -4.39
CA ARG A 61 23.60 -8.75 -3.00
C ARG A 61 22.13 -8.38 -2.81
N LEU A 62 21.67 -7.33 -3.50
CA LEU A 62 20.25 -6.93 -3.46
C LEU A 62 19.35 -7.94 -4.14
N MET A 63 19.86 -8.65 -5.16
CA MET A 63 19.09 -9.76 -5.76
C MET A 63 18.87 -10.90 -4.78
N TRP A 64 19.92 -11.29 -4.05
CA TRP A 64 19.82 -12.36 -3.04
C TRP A 64 18.89 -11.99 -1.88
N GLU A 65 18.99 -10.76 -1.37
CA GLU A 65 18.10 -10.25 -0.32
C GLU A 65 16.65 -10.14 -0.81
N GLY A 66 16.46 -9.68 -2.04
CA GLY A 66 15.15 -9.60 -2.68
C GLY A 66 14.52 -10.98 -2.86
N GLU A 67 15.29 -11.97 -3.33
CA GLU A 67 14.83 -13.35 -3.45
C GLU A 67 14.41 -13.92 -2.10
N ALA A 68 15.23 -13.75 -1.05
CA ALA A 68 14.92 -14.24 0.29
C ALA A 68 13.62 -13.61 0.83
N ALA A 69 13.44 -12.30 0.64
CA ALA A 69 12.24 -11.60 1.04
C ALA A 69 11.00 -12.06 0.25
N ILE A 70 11.15 -12.35 -1.04
CA ILE A 70 10.05 -12.83 -1.89
C ILE A 70 9.65 -14.27 -1.50
N MET A 71 10.62 -15.14 -1.22
CA MET A 71 10.32 -16.48 -0.73
C MET A 71 9.54 -16.42 0.59
N HIS A 72 9.90 -15.49 1.49
CA HIS A 72 9.14 -15.25 2.71
C HIS A 72 7.71 -14.78 2.42
N LEU A 73 7.54 -13.76 1.59
CA LEU A 73 6.23 -13.25 1.18
C LEU A 73 5.34 -14.34 0.58
N MET A 74 5.92 -15.19 -0.27
CA MET A 74 5.19 -16.29 -0.90
C MET A 74 4.79 -17.39 0.07
N ASP A 75 5.71 -17.81 0.94
CA ASP A 75 5.55 -19.07 1.68
C ASP A 75 5.08 -18.86 3.12
N VAL A 76 5.27 -17.68 3.69
CA VAL A 76 4.94 -17.36 5.07
C VAL A 76 3.79 -16.34 5.16
N ASP A 77 3.88 -15.23 4.43
CA ASP A 77 2.91 -14.15 4.54
C ASP A 77 1.63 -14.39 3.76
N THR A 78 1.61 -15.33 2.82
CA THR A 78 0.43 -15.63 2.01
C THR A 78 -0.29 -16.88 2.49
N CYS A 79 -1.59 -16.81 2.67
CA CYS A 79 -2.42 -17.97 3.03
C CYS A 79 -2.55 -18.94 1.84
N HIS A 80 -1.98 -20.13 1.93
CA HIS A 80 -2.07 -21.17 0.90
C HIS A 80 -3.16 -22.18 1.17
N HIS A 81 -3.48 -22.41 2.42
CA HIS A 81 -4.47 -23.40 2.84
C HIS A 81 -5.11 -23.01 4.15
N GLN A 82 -6.45 -23.03 4.18
CA GLN A 82 -7.23 -22.86 5.39
C GLN A 82 -8.53 -23.63 5.25
N THR A 83 -8.73 -24.62 6.14
CA THR A 83 -9.88 -25.54 6.05
C THR A 83 -11.17 -24.86 6.47
N GLU A 84 -11.13 -24.07 7.55
CA GLU A 84 -12.29 -23.39 8.12
C GLU A 84 -12.66 -22.14 7.33
N HIS A 85 -11.67 -21.53 6.69
CA HIS A 85 -11.80 -20.28 5.93
C HIS A 85 -11.15 -20.39 4.55
N PRO A 86 -11.73 -21.16 3.61
CA PRO A 86 -11.16 -21.30 2.26
C PRO A 86 -11.16 -20.00 1.46
N ASP A 87 -11.97 -19.04 1.87
CA ASP A 87 -12.01 -17.67 1.36
C ASP A 87 -10.73 -16.88 1.64
N TRP A 88 -9.93 -17.28 2.64
CA TRP A 88 -8.64 -16.64 2.97
C TRP A 88 -7.51 -16.99 2.00
N ILE A 89 -7.64 -18.05 1.21
CA ILE A 89 -6.59 -18.51 0.30
C ILE A 89 -6.17 -17.37 -0.66
N GLY A 90 -4.88 -17.08 -0.71
CA GLY A 90 -4.26 -15.99 -1.45
C GLY A 90 -4.22 -14.67 -0.68
N GLY A 91 -4.90 -14.56 0.44
CA GLY A 91 -4.86 -13.37 1.27
C GLY A 91 -3.58 -13.29 2.11
N PRO A 92 -3.00 -12.11 2.27
CA PRO A 92 -1.86 -11.91 3.15
C PRO A 92 -2.32 -11.90 4.59
N TYR A 93 -1.56 -12.54 5.45
CA TYR A 93 -1.75 -12.39 6.88
C TYR A 93 -1.38 -10.98 7.31
N PHE A 94 -2.19 -10.41 8.19
CA PHE A 94 -1.98 -9.05 8.67
C PHE A 94 -1.23 -9.04 10.01
N GLU A 95 -0.42 -8.01 10.23
CA GLU A 95 0.51 -7.89 11.34
C GLU A 95 -0.05 -8.21 12.74
N TRP A 96 -1.25 -7.70 13.02
CA TRP A 96 -1.86 -7.84 14.34
C TRP A 96 -2.36 -9.25 14.65
N SER A 97 -2.61 -10.03 13.62
CA SER A 97 -3.02 -11.42 13.73
C SER A 97 -1.83 -12.38 13.85
N GLN A 98 -0.64 -11.87 13.55
CA GLN A 98 0.55 -12.66 13.33
C GLN A 98 1.58 -12.54 14.43
N ASN A 99 1.23 -12.05 15.59
CA ASN A 99 2.13 -12.08 16.72
C ASN A 99 2.42 -13.54 17.11
N HIS A 100 3.15 -14.24 16.24
CA HIS A 100 3.65 -15.59 16.45
C HIS A 100 4.47 -15.72 17.74
N HIS A 101 4.91 -14.60 18.29
CA HIS A 101 5.69 -14.54 19.54
C HIS A 101 4.85 -14.55 20.81
N TYR A 102 3.56 -14.32 20.71
CA TYR A 102 2.70 -14.42 21.87
C TYR A 102 2.05 -15.80 21.91
N ALA A 103 2.83 -16.80 22.30
CA ALA A 103 2.32 -18.14 22.60
C ALA A 103 1.21 -18.18 23.65
N ASP A 104 0.88 -17.04 24.25
CA ASP A 104 -0.08 -16.93 25.34
C ASP A 104 -1.32 -16.09 24.97
N THR A 105 -1.63 -15.96 23.69
CA THR A 105 -2.84 -15.24 23.29
C THR A 105 -3.97 -16.17 22.93
N SER A 106 -4.41 -16.96 23.91
CA SER A 106 -5.70 -17.66 23.86
C SER A 106 -6.91 -16.75 23.61
N GLU A 107 -6.73 -15.43 23.61
CA GLU A 107 -7.79 -14.45 23.44
C GLU A 107 -7.72 -13.62 22.15
N ARG A 108 -6.65 -13.70 21.37
CA ARG A 108 -6.57 -13.00 20.08
C ARG A 108 -6.82 -13.98 18.96
N GLN A 109 -8.07 -14.11 18.57
CA GLN A 109 -8.43 -14.74 17.31
C GLN A 109 -7.58 -14.15 16.20
N LEU A 110 -6.95 -15.03 15.41
CA LEU A 110 -6.32 -14.64 14.15
C LEU A 110 -7.37 -13.86 13.35
N SER A 111 -7.20 -12.56 13.23
CA SER A 111 -7.98 -11.81 12.26
C SER A 111 -7.54 -12.30 10.90
N GLY A 112 -8.48 -12.72 10.07
CA GLY A 112 -8.19 -13.23 8.73
C GLY A 112 -7.41 -12.22 7.89
N PRO A 113 -6.90 -12.66 6.76
CA PRO A 113 -6.31 -11.76 5.77
C PRO A 113 -7.27 -10.64 5.41
N HIS A 114 -6.73 -9.49 5.09
CA HIS A 114 -7.52 -8.39 4.55
C HIS A 114 -6.78 -7.62 3.45
N THR A 115 -7.54 -6.90 2.64
CA THR A 115 -7.03 -6.31 1.39
C THR A 115 -6.05 -5.16 1.59
N SER A 116 -5.96 -4.55 2.78
CA SER A 116 -5.14 -3.35 3.00
C SER A 116 -3.62 -3.61 3.03
N HIS A 117 -3.19 -4.86 3.00
CA HIS A 117 -1.78 -5.27 3.04
C HIS A 117 -1.46 -6.34 1.99
N THR A 118 -2.08 -6.25 0.82
CA THR A 118 -1.83 -7.19 -0.28
C THR A 118 -0.78 -6.62 -1.23
N TRP A 119 0.38 -7.23 -1.24
CA TRP A 119 1.51 -6.86 -2.08
C TRP A 119 1.80 -7.97 -3.07
N LEU A 120 1.78 -7.66 -4.36
CA LEU A 120 2.11 -8.64 -5.40
C LEU A 120 3.03 -8.09 -6.48
N GLY A 121 3.36 -6.81 -6.41
CA GLY A 121 4.23 -6.19 -7.41
C GLY A 121 5.64 -6.78 -7.42
N SER A 122 6.19 -7.09 -6.24
CA SER A 122 7.49 -7.77 -6.13
C SER A 122 7.48 -9.19 -6.69
N LEU A 123 6.38 -9.92 -6.51
CA LEU A 123 6.22 -11.27 -7.06
C LEU A 123 6.27 -11.24 -8.59
N LEU A 124 5.61 -10.26 -9.19
CA LEU A 124 5.63 -10.06 -10.64
C LEU A 124 7.00 -9.59 -11.14
N ASP A 125 7.60 -8.59 -10.47
CA ASP A 125 8.95 -8.13 -10.81
C ASP A 125 9.95 -9.30 -10.74
N PHE A 126 9.86 -10.16 -9.73
CA PHE A 126 10.72 -11.36 -9.58
C PHE A 126 10.46 -12.40 -10.68
N TYR A 127 9.18 -12.65 -11.00
CA TYR A 127 8.84 -13.54 -12.12
C TYR A 127 9.45 -13.04 -13.43
N PHE A 128 9.33 -11.76 -13.76
CA PHE A 128 9.89 -11.22 -14.99
C PHE A 128 11.42 -11.21 -15.02
N LEU A 129 12.07 -11.06 -13.86
CA LEU A 129 13.52 -11.09 -13.76
C LEU A 129 14.11 -12.52 -13.84
N THR A 130 13.39 -13.53 -13.33
CA THR A 130 13.96 -14.88 -13.12
C THR A 130 13.23 -15.99 -13.87
N GLY A 131 12.00 -15.77 -14.30
CA GLY A 131 11.12 -16.80 -14.83
C GLY A 131 10.53 -17.75 -13.76
N TYR A 132 10.65 -17.42 -12.47
CA TYR A 132 10.19 -18.29 -11.39
C TYR A 132 8.66 -18.36 -11.31
N GLN A 133 8.10 -19.45 -11.83
CA GLN A 133 6.64 -19.61 -12.05
C GLN A 133 5.80 -19.48 -10.77
N ARG A 134 6.31 -20.00 -9.65
CA ARG A 134 5.60 -19.92 -8.37
C ARG A 134 5.30 -18.48 -7.95
N ALA A 135 6.19 -17.53 -8.24
CA ALA A 135 5.95 -16.13 -7.93
C ALA A 135 4.73 -15.56 -8.71
N LYS A 136 4.59 -15.95 -9.98
CA LYS A 136 3.40 -15.62 -10.79
C LYS A 136 2.14 -16.27 -10.21
N GLU A 137 2.21 -17.55 -9.84
CA GLU A 137 1.07 -18.29 -9.28
C GLU A 137 0.58 -17.66 -7.97
N VAL A 138 1.51 -17.32 -7.08
CA VAL A 138 1.15 -16.65 -5.81
C VAL A 138 0.62 -15.23 -6.05
N ALA A 139 1.22 -14.47 -6.98
CA ALA A 139 0.68 -13.17 -7.37
C ALA A 139 -0.77 -13.28 -7.87
N GLN A 140 -1.07 -14.30 -8.68
CA GLN A 140 -2.43 -14.60 -9.13
C GLN A 140 -3.37 -14.94 -7.95
N MET A 141 -2.89 -15.75 -7.01
CA MET A 141 -3.69 -16.08 -5.80
C MET A 141 -4.02 -14.82 -4.99
N CYS A 142 -3.07 -13.90 -4.82
CA CYS A 142 -3.29 -12.63 -4.12
C CYS A 142 -4.29 -11.73 -4.85
N ALA A 143 -4.18 -11.61 -6.17
CA ALA A 143 -5.15 -10.86 -6.98
C ALA A 143 -6.54 -11.48 -6.93
N ASP A 144 -6.66 -12.81 -6.98
CA ASP A 144 -7.92 -13.54 -6.84
C ASP A 144 -8.53 -13.39 -5.45
N TYR A 145 -7.71 -13.35 -4.40
CA TYR A 145 -8.18 -13.02 -3.06
C TYR A 145 -8.83 -11.62 -3.06
N CYS A 146 -8.14 -10.60 -3.56
CA CYS A 146 -8.71 -9.25 -3.64
C CYS A 146 -10.02 -9.22 -4.45
N ARG A 147 -10.08 -9.94 -5.56
CA ARG A 147 -11.29 -10.04 -6.39
C ARG A 147 -12.48 -10.65 -5.64
N ARG A 148 -12.24 -11.63 -4.76
CA ARG A 148 -13.30 -12.25 -3.95
C ARG A 148 -13.65 -11.43 -2.72
N ALA A 149 -12.65 -10.95 -1.99
CA ALA A 149 -12.83 -10.28 -0.72
C ALA A 149 -13.39 -8.86 -0.86
N ALA A 150 -12.88 -8.10 -1.82
CA ALA A 150 -13.21 -6.69 -1.94
C ALA A 150 -14.71 -6.38 -2.12
N PRO A 151 -15.49 -7.10 -2.96
CA PRO A 151 -16.91 -6.85 -3.08
C PRO A 151 -17.71 -7.18 -1.80
N TYR A 152 -17.30 -8.22 -1.06
CA TYR A 152 -18.02 -8.68 0.14
C TYR A 152 -17.73 -7.85 1.36
N GLU A 153 -16.50 -7.42 1.54
CA GLU A 153 -16.11 -6.55 2.67
C GLU A 153 -16.91 -5.25 2.69
N TRP A 154 -17.54 -4.87 1.56
CA TRP A 154 -18.10 -3.53 1.37
C TRP A 154 -19.58 -3.48 1.00
N THR A 155 -20.14 -4.49 0.37
CA THR A 155 -21.52 -4.42 -0.16
C THR A 155 -22.60 -4.64 0.90
N GLU A 156 -22.37 -5.46 1.91
CA GLU A 156 -23.36 -5.68 2.97
C GLU A 156 -23.42 -4.56 4.01
N SER A 157 -22.36 -3.76 4.15
CA SER A 157 -22.25 -2.74 5.19
C SER A 157 -22.65 -1.32 4.77
N LEU A 158 -22.86 -1.06 3.48
CA LEU A 158 -22.87 0.30 2.93
C LEU A 158 -24.16 0.71 2.24
N THR A 159 -25.31 0.39 2.80
CA THR A 159 -26.52 1.13 2.39
C THR A 159 -26.36 2.62 2.72
N PRO A 160 -26.90 3.53 1.90
CA PRO A 160 -26.82 4.98 2.16
C PRO A 160 -27.25 5.37 3.57
N ALA A 161 -28.26 4.70 4.15
CA ALA A 161 -28.73 4.92 5.51
C ALA A 161 -27.70 4.49 6.58
N ARG A 162 -26.93 3.42 6.35
CA ARG A 162 -25.83 3.02 7.23
C ARG A 162 -24.62 3.95 7.10
N ARG A 163 -24.43 4.53 5.92
CA ARG A 163 -23.41 5.53 5.65
C ARG A 163 -23.65 6.81 6.47
N GLU A 164 -24.88 7.33 6.47
CA GLU A 164 -25.26 8.49 7.29
C GLU A 164 -25.16 8.19 8.80
N ALA A 165 -25.67 7.03 9.24
CA ALA A 165 -25.56 6.61 10.63
C ALA A 165 -24.10 6.41 11.09
N ALA A 166 -23.22 5.95 10.22
CA ALA A 166 -21.80 5.78 10.50
C ALA A 166 -21.08 7.11 10.67
N ILE A 167 -21.48 8.13 9.94
CA ILE A 167 -20.95 9.49 10.06
C ILE A 167 -21.37 10.12 11.39
N ASP A 168 -22.55 9.79 11.89
CA ASP A 168 -23.14 10.42 13.09
C ASP A 168 -22.76 9.74 14.41
N THR A 169 -22.39 8.47 14.42
CA THR A 169 -22.27 7.69 15.65
C THR A 169 -20.85 7.45 16.17
N GLN A 170 -19.82 8.12 15.76
CA GLN A 170 -18.43 8.02 16.31
C GLN A 170 -17.90 6.58 16.63
N THR A 171 -18.68 5.55 16.36
CA THR A 171 -18.48 4.18 16.85
C THR A 171 -18.08 3.20 15.76
N LEU A 172 -17.89 3.65 14.52
CA LEU A 172 -17.60 2.75 13.41
C LEU A 172 -16.14 2.81 12.98
N ASP A 173 -15.38 1.91 13.54
CA ASP A 173 -13.99 1.66 13.15
C ASP A 173 -13.84 1.07 11.74
N TRP A 174 -14.91 0.87 10.94
CA TRP A 174 -14.78 -0.11 9.90
C TRP A 174 -15.31 0.11 8.48
N PRO A 175 -16.35 0.86 8.13
CA PRO A 175 -16.84 0.77 6.75
C PRO A 175 -16.07 1.61 5.71
N TYR A 176 -15.30 2.60 6.11
CA TYR A 176 -14.70 3.57 5.18
C TYR A 176 -13.17 3.60 5.24
N SER A 177 -12.51 2.54 4.86
CA SER A 177 -11.06 2.58 4.70
C SER A 177 -10.72 2.70 3.22
N THR A 178 -10.44 3.92 2.75
CA THR A 178 -9.91 4.17 1.40
C THR A 178 -8.68 3.31 1.14
N ARG A 179 -7.86 3.06 2.16
CA ARG A 179 -6.70 2.19 2.11
C ARG A 179 -7.03 0.76 1.67
N ARG A 180 -8.08 0.14 2.20
CA ARG A 180 -8.46 -1.23 1.84
C ARG A 180 -8.90 -1.33 0.38
N VAL A 181 -9.76 -0.42 0.00
CA VAL A 181 -10.27 -0.33 -1.38
C VAL A 181 -9.12 -0.01 -2.35
N GLY A 182 -8.30 0.97 -2.01
CA GLY A 182 -7.17 1.37 -2.82
C GLY A 182 -6.15 0.24 -3.03
N TRP A 183 -5.79 -0.48 -1.98
CA TRP A 183 -4.85 -1.61 -2.11
C TRP A 183 -5.43 -2.79 -2.87
N ALA A 184 -6.71 -3.13 -2.67
CA ALA A 184 -7.36 -4.16 -3.46
C ALA A 184 -7.38 -3.81 -4.95
N LEU A 185 -7.74 -2.56 -5.27
CA LEU A 185 -7.74 -2.06 -6.65
C LEU A 185 -6.33 -2.04 -7.24
N THR A 186 -5.34 -1.57 -6.46
CA THR A 186 -3.92 -1.58 -6.87
C THR A 186 -3.41 -2.98 -7.10
N ALA A 187 -3.73 -3.94 -6.22
CA ALA A 187 -3.30 -5.33 -6.38
C ALA A 187 -3.86 -5.96 -7.65
N MET A 188 -5.18 -5.88 -7.85
CA MET A 188 -5.82 -6.40 -9.06
C MET A 188 -5.32 -5.69 -10.32
N GLY A 189 -5.19 -4.36 -10.28
CA GLY A 189 -4.68 -3.58 -11.41
C GLY A 189 -3.24 -3.91 -11.76
N THR A 190 -2.37 -4.12 -10.77
CA THR A 190 -0.97 -4.53 -10.97
C THR A 190 -0.88 -5.91 -11.62
N TYR A 191 -1.75 -6.85 -11.21
CA TYR A 191 -1.79 -8.17 -11.83
C TYR A 191 -2.34 -8.08 -13.26
N TYR A 192 -3.43 -7.33 -13.46
CA TYR A 192 -4.06 -7.15 -14.77
C TYR A 192 -3.13 -6.49 -15.80
N ASP A 193 -2.33 -5.51 -15.39
CA ASP A 193 -1.32 -4.87 -16.25
C ASP A 193 -0.29 -5.88 -16.77
N ALA A 194 0.11 -6.82 -15.93
CA ALA A 194 1.05 -7.88 -16.31
C ALA A 194 0.40 -9.02 -17.09
N PHE A 195 -0.82 -9.40 -16.72
CA PHE A 195 -1.59 -10.52 -17.27
C PHE A 195 -3.06 -10.13 -17.40
N PRO A 196 -3.48 -9.54 -18.54
CA PRO A 196 -4.86 -9.10 -18.74
C PRO A 196 -5.85 -10.28 -18.70
N GLU A 197 -6.61 -10.37 -17.66
CA GLU A 197 -7.67 -11.36 -17.47
C GLU A 197 -8.98 -10.64 -17.16
N GLU A 198 -9.95 -10.68 -18.07
CA GLU A 198 -11.23 -9.94 -17.99
C GLU A 198 -12.00 -10.18 -16.68
N ARG A 199 -11.79 -11.33 -16.02
CA ARG A 199 -12.47 -11.67 -14.75
C ARG A 199 -12.19 -10.72 -13.59
N PHE A 200 -11.13 -9.90 -13.68
CA PHE A 200 -10.82 -8.89 -12.66
C PHE A 200 -11.59 -7.59 -12.85
N LEU A 201 -11.96 -7.25 -14.10
CA LEU A 201 -12.57 -5.96 -14.43
C LEU A 201 -13.86 -5.69 -13.63
N PRO A 202 -14.83 -6.62 -13.48
CA PRO A 202 -16.06 -6.33 -12.73
C PRO A 202 -15.80 -5.98 -11.25
N ALA A 203 -14.84 -6.64 -10.61
CA ALA A 203 -14.50 -6.35 -9.23
C ALA A 203 -13.79 -5.00 -9.11
N MET A 204 -12.86 -4.69 -10.02
CA MET A 204 -12.19 -3.39 -10.07
C MET A 204 -13.20 -2.26 -10.31
N GLU A 205 -14.15 -2.44 -11.24
CA GLU A 205 -15.21 -1.48 -11.52
C GLU A 205 -16.07 -1.21 -10.29
N SER A 206 -16.49 -2.25 -9.57
CA SER A 206 -17.24 -2.09 -8.33
C SER A 206 -16.50 -1.25 -7.27
N LEU A 207 -15.18 -1.42 -7.17
CA LEU A 207 -14.37 -0.61 -6.27
C LEU A 207 -14.23 0.85 -6.75
N VAL A 208 -14.15 1.07 -8.06
CA VAL A 208 -14.14 2.42 -8.63
C VAL A 208 -15.47 3.12 -8.41
N GLU A 209 -16.60 2.43 -8.59
CA GLU A 209 -17.94 2.96 -8.28
C GLU A 209 -18.06 3.35 -6.80
N LEU A 210 -17.54 2.51 -5.92
CA LEU A 210 -17.53 2.79 -4.48
C LEU A 210 -16.69 4.03 -4.18
N LEU A 211 -15.49 4.13 -4.72
CA LEU A 211 -14.60 5.30 -4.54
C LEU A 211 -15.23 6.59 -5.10
N ASP A 212 -15.91 6.52 -6.25
CA ASP A 212 -16.66 7.65 -6.83
C ASP A 212 -17.78 8.11 -5.88
N SER A 213 -18.50 7.17 -5.30
CA SER A 213 -19.55 7.48 -4.33
C SER A 213 -19.05 8.12 -3.03
N TRP A 214 -17.77 7.96 -2.72
CA TRP A 214 -17.12 8.51 -1.51
C TRP A 214 -16.37 9.82 -1.77
N GLN A 215 -16.07 10.16 -3.03
CA GLN A 215 -15.37 11.37 -3.34
C GLN A 215 -16.30 12.59 -3.19
N ASP A 216 -15.90 13.54 -2.38
CA ASP A 216 -16.58 14.82 -2.26
C ASP A 216 -16.42 15.64 -3.55
N ALA A 217 -17.27 16.63 -3.76
CA ALA A 217 -17.27 17.44 -4.97
C ALA A 217 -15.98 18.26 -5.21
N ASP A 218 -15.16 18.45 -4.16
CA ASP A 218 -13.86 19.09 -4.22
C ASP A 218 -12.69 18.12 -4.49
N GLY A 219 -12.99 16.85 -4.74
CA GLY A 219 -12.01 15.78 -4.97
C GLY A 219 -11.53 15.06 -3.72
N ARG A 220 -12.04 15.40 -2.55
CA ARG A 220 -11.64 14.86 -1.27
C ARG A 220 -12.21 13.47 -1.02
N TRP A 221 -11.41 12.59 -0.42
CA TRP A 221 -11.89 11.41 0.30
C TRP A 221 -11.61 11.57 1.78
N ARG A 222 -12.58 11.18 2.59
CA ARG A 222 -12.47 11.21 4.04
C ARG A 222 -12.25 9.80 4.55
N ASP A 223 -11.15 9.61 5.26
CA ASP A 223 -10.89 8.38 5.99
C ASP A 223 -11.46 8.46 7.39
N GLN A 224 -12.14 7.40 7.81
CA GLN A 224 -12.47 7.20 9.20
C GLN A 224 -11.54 6.12 9.77
N ILE A 225 -10.42 6.54 10.32
CA ILE A 225 -9.54 5.67 11.08
C ILE A 225 -9.62 6.09 12.54
N GLY A 226 -10.35 5.28 13.30
CA GLY A 226 -10.62 5.55 14.71
C GLY A 226 -11.54 6.75 14.94
N SER A 227 -11.92 6.96 16.19
CA SER A 227 -12.90 7.95 16.64
C SER A 227 -12.56 9.42 16.36
N HIS A 228 -11.37 9.71 15.88
CA HIS A 228 -10.84 11.08 15.77
C HIS A 228 -10.49 11.54 14.36
N ASN A 229 -10.61 10.70 13.34
CA ASN A 229 -10.15 11.05 12.00
C ASN A 229 -11.30 11.17 10.99
N ARG A 230 -11.78 12.39 10.79
CA ARG A 230 -12.75 12.74 9.74
C ARG A 230 -12.09 13.43 8.55
N GLY A 231 -10.77 13.41 8.44
CA GLY A 231 -10.00 14.07 7.42
C GLY A 231 -9.38 13.12 6.41
N SER A 232 -8.82 13.67 5.37
CA SER A 232 -8.00 12.90 4.43
C SER A 232 -6.70 12.45 5.06
N THR A 233 -6.25 11.26 4.66
CA THR A 233 -4.96 10.71 5.08
C THR A 233 -4.10 10.54 3.82
N PRO A 234 -3.24 11.54 3.47
CA PRO A 234 -2.54 11.58 2.19
C PRO A 234 -1.82 10.29 1.82
N PHE A 235 -1.11 9.65 2.77
CA PHE A 235 -0.40 8.42 2.47
C PHE A 235 -1.34 7.24 2.14
N MET A 236 -2.54 7.18 2.72
CA MET A 236 -3.52 6.14 2.41
C MET A 236 -4.17 6.36 1.05
N LEU A 237 -4.42 7.61 0.70
CA LEU A 237 -4.94 7.97 -0.61
C LEU A 237 -3.97 7.65 -1.75
N SER A 238 -2.67 7.46 -1.46
CA SER A 238 -1.72 7.00 -2.47
C SER A 238 -2.14 5.69 -3.12
N SER A 239 -2.68 4.74 -2.35
CA SER A 239 -3.18 3.47 -2.89
C SER A 239 -4.43 3.63 -3.75
N VAL A 240 -5.31 4.56 -3.37
CA VAL A 240 -6.49 4.91 -4.19
C VAL A 240 -6.05 5.49 -5.53
N LEU A 241 -5.17 6.48 -5.51
CA LEU A 241 -4.69 7.13 -6.72
C LEU A 241 -3.93 6.15 -7.63
N GLN A 242 -3.08 5.28 -7.08
CA GLN A 242 -2.40 4.24 -7.83
C GLN A 242 -3.39 3.22 -8.43
N GLY A 243 -4.38 2.80 -7.67
CA GLY A 243 -5.43 1.89 -8.14
C GLY A 243 -6.26 2.49 -9.28
N LEU A 244 -6.67 3.76 -9.15
CA LEU A 244 -7.39 4.49 -10.20
C LEU A 244 -6.54 4.67 -11.46
N GLN A 245 -5.24 4.94 -11.32
CA GLN A 245 -4.29 5.01 -12.43
C GLN A 245 -4.26 3.69 -13.21
N LEU A 246 -4.09 2.57 -12.51
CA LEU A 246 -4.03 1.24 -13.11
C LEU A 246 -5.36 0.87 -13.79
N PHE A 247 -6.48 1.17 -13.15
CA PHE A 247 -7.79 0.92 -13.74
C PHE A 247 -8.05 1.77 -14.99
N HIS A 248 -7.71 3.06 -14.95
CA HIS A 248 -7.81 3.91 -16.13
C HIS A 248 -6.90 3.43 -17.27
N ALA A 249 -5.67 3.03 -16.96
CA ALA A 249 -4.75 2.47 -17.96
C ALA A 249 -5.30 1.18 -18.61
N ALA A 250 -5.98 0.35 -17.82
CA ALA A 250 -6.56 -0.91 -18.28
C ALA A 250 -7.83 -0.72 -19.14
N THR A 251 -8.64 0.29 -18.83
CA THR A 251 -10.01 0.41 -19.39
C THR A 251 -10.24 1.66 -20.21
N GLY A 252 -9.43 2.70 -20.04
CA GLY A 252 -9.67 4.03 -20.62
C GLY A 252 -10.82 4.80 -19.97
N GLU A 253 -11.35 4.34 -18.82
CA GLU A 253 -12.54 4.93 -18.22
C GLU A 253 -12.28 6.35 -17.67
N GLU A 254 -12.99 7.34 -18.21
CA GLU A 254 -12.84 8.75 -17.88
C GLU A 254 -13.26 9.12 -16.44
N ARG A 255 -14.15 8.33 -15.83
CA ARG A 255 -14.53 8.51 -14.42
C ARG A 255 -13.31 8.30 -13.51
N ALA A 256 -12.58 7.21 -13.70
CA ALA A 256 -11.38 6.93 -12.91
C ALA A 256 -10.30 7.99 -13.13
N ARG A 257 -10.12 8.45 -14.37
CA ARG A 257 -9.20 9.54 -14.70
C ARG A 257 -9.57 10.85 -13.98
N ARG A 258 -10.85 11.25 -14.02
CA ARG A 258 -11.34 12.41 -13.31
C ARG A 258 -11.06 12.32 -11.82
N MET A 259 -11.46 11.20 -11.19
CA MET A 259 -11.26 10.98 -9.76
C MET A 259 -9.78 11.05 -9.35
N LEU A 260 -8.89 10.45 -10.14
CA LEU A 260 -7.43 10.52 -9.95
C LEU A 260 -6.94 11.98 -9.95
N ILE A 261 -7.35 12.76 -10.97
CA ILE A 261 -6.92 14.15 -11.12
C ILE A 261 -7.46 15.01 -9.97
N ASP A 262 -8.75 14.89 -9.68
CA ASP A 262 -9.42 15.71 -8.64
C ASP A 262 -8.84 15.39 -7.25
N GLY A 263 -8.62 14.11 -6.95
CA GLY A 263 -8.00 13.68 -5.70
C GLY A 263 -6.56 14.17 -5.53
N ALA A 264 -5.75 14.08 -6.57
CA ALA A 264 -4.38 14.60 -6.53
C ALA A 264 -4.35 16.12 -6.38
N ARG A 265 -5.23 16.85 -7.06
CA ARG A 265 -5.38 18.30 -6.91
C ARG A 265 -5.82 18.68 -5.50
N TYR A 266 -6.82 17.99 -4.96
CA TYR A 266 -7.22 18.21 -3.57
C TYR A 266 -6.03 18.07 -2.62
N LEU A 267 -5.29 16.98 -2.70
CA LEU A 267 -4.13 16.76 -1.85
C LEU A 267 -3.04 17.82 -2.03
N THR A 268 -2.77 18.25 -3.26
CA THR A 268 -1.75 19.28 -3.53
C THR A 268 -2.16 20.68 -3.05
N HIS A 269 -3.45 20.95 -2.90
CA HIS A 269 -3.94 22.23 -2.39
C HIS A 269 -4.17 22.22 -0.87
N HIS A 270 -4.65 21.12 -0.31
CA HIS A 270 -5.14 21.05 1.07
C HIS A 270 -4.38 20.08 1.97
N GLY A 271 -3.67 19.10 1.40
CA GLY A 271 -2.97 18.03 2.14
C GLY A 271 -1.54 18.34 2.55
N ARG A 272 -1.11 19.63 2.51
CA ARG A 272 0.30 20.03 2.70
C ARG A 272 0.49 20.99 3.86
N THR A 273 1.66 20.91 4.48
CA THR A 273 2.15 21.89 5.46
C THR A 273 2.43 23.24 4.78
N ILE A 274 2.73 24.26 5.59
CA ILE A 274 3.13 25.58 5.08
C ILE A 274 4.43 25.51 4.25
N GLU A 275 5.31 24.54 4.53
CA GLU A 275 6.53 24.29 3.76
C GLU A 275 6.22 23.57 2.43
N GLY A 276 4.98 23.14 2.24
CA GLY A 276 4.52 22.46 1.03
C GLY A 276 4.76 20.95 0.99
N ILE A 277 5.02 20.32 2.12
CA ILE A 277 5.19 18.87 2.25
C ILE A 277 3.90 18.24 2.79
N PHE A 278 3.58 17.03 2.32
CA PHE A 278 2.31 16.41 2.68
C PHE A 278 2.26 15.98 4.15
N TYR A 279 1.11 16.22 4.78
CA TYR A 279 0.80 15.73 6.12
C TYR A 279 0.68 14.21 6.15
N TYR A 280 0.89 13.65 7.34
CA TYR A 280 0.45 12.26 7.60
C TYR A 280 -1.09 12.17 7.54
N LYS A 281 -1.76 13.06 8.27
CA LYS A 281 -3.21 13.26 8.28
C LYS A 281 -3.50 14.73 8.09
N GLU A 282 -4.64 15.04 7.49
CA GLU A 282 -5.06 16.42 7.26
C GLU A 282 -5.18 17.22 8.56
N ALA A 283 -4.78 18.48 8.50
CA ALA A 283 -4.93 19.40 9.63
C ALA A 283 -6.41 19.53 10.08
N PRO A 284 -6.69 19.73 11.36
CA PRO A 284 -5.75 19.96 12.47
C PRO A 284 -5.26 18.69 13.18
N ILE A 285 -5.50 17.51 12.62
CA ILE A 285 -5.15 16.23 13.26
C ILE A 285 -3.63 16.02 13.25
N SER A 286 -2.97 16.44 12.18
CA SER A 286 -1.52 16.46 12.06
C SER A 286 -1.09 17.77 11.43
N ASP A 287 -0.01 18.34 11.94
CA ASP A 287 0.67 19.53 11.41
C ASP A 287 2.08 19.21 10.88
N SER A 288 2.45 17.95 10.94
CA SER A 288 3.80 17.49 10.62
C SER A 288 3.84 16.74 9.30
N PRO A 289 4.88 16.95 8.48
CA PRO A 289 5.12 16.15 7.30
C PRO A 289 5.47 14.71 7.68
N HIS A 290 5.20 13.78 6.78
CA HIS A 290 5.47 12.37 7.04
C HIS A 290 6.08 11.65 5.84
N GLN A 291 7.10 10.84 6.10
CA GLN A 291 7.85 10.12 5.06
C GLN A 291 6.99 9.13 4.25
N SER A 292 5.93 8.56 4.83
CA SER A 292 5.04 7.64 4.12
C SER A 292 4.35 8.27 2.91
N THR A 293 4.31 9.60 2.83
CA THR A 293 3.73 10.33 1.69
C THR A 293 4.56 10.20 0.41
N VAL A 294 5.77 9.61 0.47
CA VAL A 294 6.55 9.21 -0.71
C VAL A 294 5.71 8.37 -1.69
N MET A 295 4.78 7.58 -1.19
CA MET A 295 3.87 6.77 -2.00
C MET A 295 2.93 7.58 -2.91
N LEU A 296 2.82 8.90 -2.72
CA LEU A 296 2.09 9.79 -3.62
C LEU A 296 2.84 10.08 -4.91
N LEU A 297 4.18 9.98 -4.91
CA LEU A 297 5.02 10.39 -6.05
C LEU A 297 4.63 9.74 -7.38
N PRO A 298 4.34 8.41 -7.47
CA PRO A 298 3.91 7.81 -8.73
C PRO A 298 2.63 8.43 -9.28
N ALA A 299 1.64 8.65 -8.43
CA ALA A 299 0.36 9.23 -8.84
C ALA A 299 0.48 10.71 -9.23
N LEU A 300 1.30 11.48 -8.51
CA LEU A 300 1.57 12.88 -8.87
C LEU A 300 2.27 12.98 -10.23
N ALA A 301 3.24 12.11 -10.50
CA ALA A 301 3.90 12.02 -11.80
C ALA A 301 2.87 11.74 -12.90
N GLN A 302 2.02 10.76 -12.71
CA GLN A 302 0.99 10.39 -13.68
C GLN A 302 -0.02 11.51 -13.92
N VAL A 303 -0.47 12.19 -12.86
CA VAL A 303 -1.41 13.31 -13.03
C VAL A 303 -0.76 14.46 -13.80
N PHE A 304 0.52 14.74 -13.54
CA PHE A 304 1.24 15.71 -14.37
C PHE A 304 1.32 15.29 -15.83
N GLU A 305 1.65 14.03 -16.13
CA GLU A 305 1.68 13.51 -17.49
C GLU A 305 0.32 13.59 -18.19
N LEU A 306 -0.77 13.38 -17.48
CA LEU A 306 -2.14 13.45 -18.02
C LEU A 306 -2.64 14.89 -18.25
N THR A 307 -2.13 15.86 -17.50
CA THR A 307 -2.73 17.21 -17.44
C THR A 307 -1.78 18.34 -17.78
N GLY A 308 -0.47 18.12 -17.65
CA GLY A 308 0.53 19.21 -17.68
C GLY A 308 0.48 20.15 -16.47
N ASP A 309 -0.23 19.78 -15.38
CA ASP A 309 -0.46 20.64 -14.22
C ASP A 309 0.83 20.85 -13.42
N ARG A 310 1.47 22.00 -13.61
CA ARG A 310 2.74 22.37 -12.96
C ARG A 310 2.63 22.43 -11.44
N HIS A 311 1.45 22.72 -10.88
CA HIS A 311 1.28 22.74 -9.42
C HIS A 311 1.42 21.34 -8.82
N VAL A 312 0.92 20.31 -9.52
CA VAL A 312 1.08 18.91 -9.13
C VAL A 312 2.54 18.48 -9.23
N LEU A 313 3.23 18.87 -10.30
CA LEU A 313 4.66 18.60 -10.47
C LEU A 313 5.49 19.24 -9.34
N ASP A 314 5.26 20.51 -9.06
CA ASP A 314 5.97 21.25 -8.00
C ASP A 314 5.75 20.63 -6.62
N ALA A 315 4.54 20.11 -6.35
CA ALA A 315 4.25 19.41 -5.11
C ALA A 315 5.04 18.11 -4.99
N GLY A 316 5.10 17.32 -6.05
CA GLY A 316 5.93 16.12 -6.12
C GLY A 316 7.41 16.41 -5.99
N TYR A 317 7.90 17.45 -6.67
CA TYR A 317 9.31 17.88 -6.59
C TYR A 317 9.72 18.31 -5.18
N ARG A 318 8.89 19.10 -4.48
CA ARG A 318 9.13 19.50 -3.09
C ARG A 318 9.18 18.30 -2.15
N LEU A 319 8.24 17.37 -2.29
CA LEU A 319 8.23 16.13 -1.53
C LEU A 319 9.50 15.31 -1.79
N PHE A 320 9.86 15.09 -3.06
CA PHE A 320 11.05 14.35 -3.44
C PHE A 320 12.32 14.96 -2.82
N ARG A 321 12.52 16.26 -2.97
CA ARG A 321 13.66 16.95 -2.40
C ARG A 321 13.71 16.83 -0.87
N TRP A 322 12.60 17.08 -0.21
CA TRP A 322 12.52 16.95 1.25
C TRP A 322 12.93 15.56 1.73
N LEU A 323 12.45 14.51 1.06
CA LEU A 323 12.81 13.12 1.39
C LEU A 323 14.31 12.83 1.23
N ILE A 324 14.93 13.36 0.17
CA ILE A 324 16.38 13.20 -0.05
C ILE A 324 17.19 13.98 0.98
N GLU A 325 16.82 15.22 1.24
CA GLU A 325 17.56 16.12 2.14
C GLU A 325 17.47 15.67 3.61
N THR A 326 16.34 15.10 4.01
CA THR A 326 16.14 14.62 5.38
C THR A 326 16.56 13.17 5.60
N GLY A 327 16.88 12.43 4.54
CA GLY A 327 17.13 10.98 4.61
C GLY A 327 15.91 10.18 5.08
N GLY A 328 14.72 10.76 4.96
CA GLY A 328 13.47 10.25 5.53
C GLY A 328 12.78 9.16 4.72
N VAL A 329 13.44 8.53 3.73
CA VAL A 329 12.80 7.45 2.96
C VAL A 329 13.07 6.11 3.63
N SER A 330 12.03 5.48 4.10
CA SER A 330 12.12 4.10 4.57
C SER A 330 12.43 3.16 3.41
N THR A 331 13.22 2.13 3.68
CA THR A 331 13.72 1.18 2.67
C THR A 331 12.57 0.57 1.85
N TYR A 332 11.47 0.23 2.49
CA TYR A 332 10.31 -0.39 1.86
C TYR A 332 9.52 0.54 0.92
N MET A 333 9.77 1.85 0.95
CA MET A 333 9.10 2.83 0.08
C MET A 333 9.99 3.39 -1.03
N LEU A 334 11.21 2.90 -1.19
CA LEU A 334 12.14 3.39 -2.23
C LEU A 334 11.60 3.19 -3.64
N LYS A 335 10.80 2.16 -3.88
CA LYS A 335 10.17 1.91 -5.19
C LYS A 335 9.34 3.10 -5.68
N ASP A 336 8.70 3.82 -4.76
CA ASP A 336 7.84 4.95 -5.09
C ASP A 336 8.67 6.21 -5.39
N LEU A 337 9.79 6.38 -4.71
CA LEU A 337 10.75 7.44 -5.01
C LEU A 337 11.33 7.27 -6.43
N PHE A 338 11.69 6.04 -6.80
CA PHE A 338 12.25 5.77 -8.12
C PHE A 338 11.27 6.02 -9.26
N ALA A 339 9.96 5.89 -9.02
CA ALA A 339 8.95 6.16 -10.04
C ALA A 339 8.88 7.64 -10.45
N PHE A 340 9.35 8.56 -9.61
CA PHE A 340 9.36 9.99 -9.89
C PHE A 340 10.66 10.48 -10.57
N MET A 341 11.75 9.71 -10.49
CA MET A 341 13.07 10.11 -11.01
C MET A 341 13.09 10.41 -12.51
N PRO A 342 12.46 9.58 -13.39
CA PRO A 342 12.46 9.86 -14.83
C PRO A 342 11.81 11.20 -15.20
N LEU A 343 10.83 11.62 -14.39
CA LEU A 343 10.16 12.90 -14.59
C LEU A 343 11.11 14.08 -14.27
N LEU A 344 11.91 13.95 -13.22
CA LEU A 344 12.91 14.95 -12.86
C LEU A 344 13.98 15.12 -13.95
N GLU A 345 14.40 14.03 -14.57
CA GLU A 345 15.39 14.07 -15.67
C GLU A 345 14.87 14.79 -16.93
N ARG A 346 13.55 14.74 -17.17
CA ARG A 346 12.92 15.36 -18.34
C ARG A 346 12.57 16.84 -18.13
N GLU A 347 12.23 17.20 -16.90
CA GLU A 347 11.66 18.52 -16.58
C GLU A 347 12.62 19.43 -15.79
N GLY A 348 13.72 18.88 -15.28
CA GLY A 348 14.80 19.61 -14.57
C GLY A 348 15.90 19.99 -15.52
#